data_d133aeeddb263c24aa08c2cfc3c1e36b
#
_entry.id   d133aeeddb263c24aa08c2cfc3c1e36b
#
_cell.length_a   1.000
_cell.length_b   1.000
_cell.length_c   1.000
_cell.angle_alpha   90.00
_cell.angle_beta   90.00
_cell.angle_gamma   90.00
#
_symmetry.space_group_name_H-M   'P 1'
#
loop_
_entity.id
_entity.type
_entity.pdbx_description
1 polymer ?
#
loop_
_entity_poly.entity_id
_entity_poly.type
_entity_poly.pdbx_seq_one_letter_code
_entity_poly.pdbx_strand_id
1 'polypeptide(L)'
;MSKISNISNISTYKNFDKDLVKEAARGRWDVIFQALAPSLKSAQAHAGKHVPCPVHGGEDGFRLFPDYPQRGNGICNTCGAKSDGLQMLMWVNGWSFPQAIKEVASFFGLKGAMQFRSSLGESAVLGERANHSEQWRHADREFEPNNETVTLKGTVTFMGSYELNGKGNTYAIKVMDAHGAERTVLGVDLKRAAQAADVRVGDSVFVRKVGTRPVTLPNGRKVMKTIWDVVRCDSSVSHDHTNAKVHAKAQANDKRADAIHKLWDSGKVLTNDHESMNTAVGRYLLRRGMDLSRLYLNNDPNLNINGELRFLSHAFYRNEETGGTETYPAMLAAIRDLEGKLITVHRTFLTNDGFKAPVKTPKKLMALPEGVTMTGSAIHFGMPHDVLCVAEGIETALSVQVATGYPCWAAVSAQGLQDVLIPEGVKTVLIFADKDRSGTGQHAASILRARLAKEGLLAVILKPENEIPTDAKGVDWNDVLQANGVEGFPIRTT
;
A
#
# COMPACT_ATOMS: atom_id res chain seq x y z
N MET A 1 27.38 21.77 -48.02
CA MET A 1 27.48 20.33 -48.32
C MET A 1 27.98 19.70 -47.03
N SER A 2 27.36 18.84 -46.37
CA SER A 2 26.49 17.73 -46.53
C SER A 2 25.98 17.25 -45.17
N LYS A 3 24.78 16.96 -45.14
CA LYS A 3 24.07 15.75 -44.71
C LYS A 3 23.98 15.51 -43.20
N ILE A 4 22.84 15.96 -42.75
CA ILE A 4 22.11 15.40 -41.63
C ILE A 4 21.43 14.11 -42.11
N SER A 5 21.72 13.00 -41.47
CA SER A 5 20.92 11.81 -41.51
C SER A 5 21.06 11.08 -40.17
N ASN A 6 20.03 11.13 -39.34
CA ASN A 6 19.60 10.00 -38.53
C ASN A 6 18.29 10.35 -37.81
N ILE A 7 17.20 10.17 -38.54
CA ILE A 7 15.90 9.96 -37.95
C ILE A 7 15.69 8.46 -38.02
N SER A 8 15.61 7.80 -36.89
CA SER A 8 14.87 6.54 -36.77
C SER A 8 15.03 6.02 -35.35
N ASN A 9 13.98 6.12 -34.58
CA ASN A 9 13.43 5.05 -33.75
C ASN A 9 12.32 5.64 -32.88
N ILE A 10 11.19 5.97 -33.53
CA ILE A 10 9.95 6.16 -32.82
C ILE A 10 9.44 4.76 -32.50
N SER A 11 9.69 4.28 -31.28
CA SER A 11 9.14 3.07 -30.72
C SER A 11 7.62 3.28 -30.57
N THR A 12 6.86 2.67 -31.46
CA THR A 12 5.39 2.58 -31.36
C THR A 12 5.04 1.64 -30.20
N TYR A 13 4.70 2.19 -29.04
CA TYR A 13 4.16 1.42 -27.92
C TYR A 13 2.74 0.97 -28.26
N LYS A 14 2.55 -0.33 -28.46
CA LYS A 14 1.22 -0.95 -28.43
C LYS A 14 0.72 -0.97 -26.99
N ASN A 15 -0.31 -0.20 -26.69
CA ASN A 15 -0.97 -0.26 -25.38
C ASN A 15 -1.92 -1.47 -25.35
N PHE A 16 -1.64 -2.41 -24.46
CA PHE A 16 -2.55 -3.52 -24.16
C PHE A 16 -3.50 -3.12 -23.02
N ASP A 17 -4.74 -3.56 -23.10
CA ASP A 17 -5.68 -3.41 -21.99
C ASP A 17 -5.25 -4.32 -20.83
N LYS A 18 -4.85 -3.69 -19.72
CA LYS A 18 -4.35 -4.38 -18.53
C LYS A 18 -5.38 -5.31 -17.89
N ASP A 19 -6.67 -4.99 -17.98
CA ASP A 19 -7.73 -5.76 -17.34
C ASP A 19 -8.03 -7.02 -18.19
N LEU A 20 -7.96 -6.89 -19.51
CA LEU A 20 -8.04 -8.04 -20.42
C LEU A 20 -6.87 -9.02 -20.22
N VAL A 21 -5.65 -8.48 -20.07
CA VAL A 21 -4.46 -9.32 -19.83
C VAL A 21 -4.53 -10.03 -18.47
N LYS A 22 -4.97 -9.35 -17.41
CA LYS A 22 -5.16 -9.93 -16.08
C LYS A 22 -6.23 -11.03 -16.08
N GLU A 23 -7.34 -10.81 -16.80
CA GLU A 23 -8.40 -11.81 -16.90
C GLU A 23 -7.94 -13.04 -17.69
N ALA A 24 -7.21 -12.85 -18.78
CA ALA A 24 -6.62 -13.95 -19.57
C ALA A 24 -5.61 -14.78 -18.76
N ALA A 25 -4.89 -14.14 -17.83
CA ALA A 25 -3.88 -14.79 -17.00
C ALA A 25 -4.45 -15.50 -15.76
N ARG A 26 -5.69 -15.21 -15.36
CA ARG A 26 -6.32 -15.81 -14.18
C ARG A 26 -6.44 -17.33 -14.30
N GLY A 27 -5.96 -18.06 -13.29
CA GLY A 27 -5.95 -19.52 -13.26
C GLY A 27 -4.91 -20.18 -14.19
N ARG A 28 -3.98 -19.38 -14.77
CA ARG A 28 -2.97 -19.87 -15.72
C ARG A 28 -1.55 -19.43 -15.37
N TRP A 29 -1.33 -18.99 -14.14
CA TRP A 29 -0.01 -18.48 -13.73
C TRP A 29 1.06 -19.58 -13.68
N ASP A 30 0.66 -20.82 -13.54
CA ASP A 30 1.56 -21.97 -13.60
C ASP A 30 2.24 -22.07 -14.99
N VAL A 31 1.46 -22.05 -16.08
CA VAL A 31 2.00 -22.10 -17.45
C VAL A 31 2.69 -20.80 -17.86
N ILE A 32 2.19 -19.65 -17.38
CA ILE A 32 2.84 -18.36 -17.65
C ILE A 32 4.23 -18.32 -16.99
N PHE A 33 4.38 -18.77 -15.75
CA PHE A 33 5.67 -18.81 -15.07
C PHE A 33 6.64 -19.80 -15.70
N GLN A 34 6.16 -20.95 -16.17
CA GLN A 34 7.00 -21.89 -16.92
C GLN A 34 7.61 -21.24 -18.16
N ALA A 35 6.82 -20.43 -18.87
CA ALA A 35 7.26 -19.76 -20.10
C ALA A 35 8.08 -18.48 -19.85
N LEU A 36 7.62 -17.63 -18.93
CA LEU A 36 8.12 -16.26 -18.77
C LEU A 36 9.00 -16.05 -17.52
N ALA A 37 9.08 -17.03 -16.62
CA ALA A 37 9.87 -16.95 -15.39
C ALA A 37 10.50 -18.31 -15.02
N PRO A 38 11.45 -18.83 -15.83
CA PRO A 38 12.07 -20.14 -15.58
C PRO A 38 12.77 -20.25 -14.22
N SER A 39 13.19 -19.13 -13.64
CA SER A 39 13.79 -19.06 -12.30
C SER A 39 12.83 -19.50 -11.18
N LEU A 40 11.50 -19.51 -11.42
CA LEU A 40 10.50 -20.00 -10.49
C LEU A 40 10.26 -21.52 -10.53
N LYS A 41 10.96 -22.26 -11.39
CA LYS A 41 10.73 -23.71 -11.60
C LYS A 41 10.81 -24.52 -10.30
N SER A 42 11.81 -24.24 -9.45
CA SER A 42 11.95 -24.92 -8.16
C SER A 42 10.78 -24.63 -7.23
N ALA A 43 10.35 -23.36 -7.17
CA ALA A 43 9.22 -22.94 -6.33
C ALA A 43 7.87 -23.50 -6.83
N GLN A 44 7.71 -23.65 -8.15
CA GLN A 44 6.53 -24.30 -8.75
C GLN A 44 6.45 -25.79 -8.39
N ALA A 45 7.59 -26.50 -8.43
CA ALA A 45 7.66 -27.91 -8.05
C ALA A 45 7.38 -28.15 -6.55
N HIS A 46 7.57 -27.13 -5.73
CA HIS A 46 7.42 -27.19 -4.28
C HIS A 46 6.44 -26.12 -3.75
N ALA A 47 5.35 -25.88 -4.47
CA ALA A 47 4.38 -24.84 -4.08
C ALA A 47 3.91 -25.01 -2.62
N GLY A 48 3.87 -23.91 -1.89
CA GLY A 48 3.59 -23.88 -0.44
C GLY A 48 4.79 -24.17 0.47
N LYS A 49 5.89 -24.69 -0.06
CA LYS A 49 7.13 -24.94 0.69
C LYS A 49 8.16 -23.86 0.40
N HIS A 50 9.04 -23.63 1.37
CA HIS A 50 10.15 -22.69 1.22
C HIS A 50 11.24 -23.27 0.32
N VAL A 51 11.79 -22.45 -0.55
CA VAL A 51 12.89 -22.73 -1.49
C VAL A 51 13.84 -21.54 -1.55
N PRO A 52 15.03 -21.68 -2.14
CA PRO A 52 15.90 -20.55 -2.46
C PRO A 52 15.16 -19.45 -3.22
N CYS A 53 15.44 -18.21 -2.88
CA CYS A 53 14.82 -17.07 -3.58
C CYS A 53 15.33 -16.99 -5.02
N PRO A 54 14.45 -16.86 -6.03
CA PRO A 54 14.87 -16.80 -7.43
C PRO A 54 15.66 -15.54 -7.80
N VAL A 55 15.67 -14.52 -6.93
CA VAL A 55 16.34 -13.24 -7.21
C VAL A 55 17.65 -13.09 -6.44
N HIS A 56 17.66 -13.36 -5.13
CA HIS A 56 18.86 -13.16 -4.30
C HIS A 56 19.45 -14.45 -3.72
N GLY A 57 18.91 -15.64 -4.06
CA GLY A 57 19.41 -16.90 -3.55
C GLY A 57 19.01 -17.15 -2.08
N GLY A 58 19.92 -17.77 -1.34
CA GLY A 58 19.68 -18.25 0.02
C GLY A 58 19.17 -19.69 0.03
N GLU A 59 18.77 -20.21 1.19
CA GLU A 59 18.36 -21.63 1.32
C GLU A 59 16.84 -21.82 1.23
N ASP A 60 16.06 -20.98 1.97
CA ASP A 60 14.63 -21.17 2.19
C ASP A 60 13.83 -19.86 2.29
N GLY A 61 14.29 -18.81 1.61
CA GLY A 61 13.72 -17.47 1.73
C GLY A 61 12.42 -17.23 0.96
N PHE A 62 12.07 -18.06 0.00
CA PHE A 62 10.96 -17.83 -0.92
C PHE A 62 9.97 -18.99 -0.97
N ARG A 63 8.68 -18.70 -1.18
CA ARG A 63 7.65 -19.69 -1.52
C ARG A 63 6.56 -19.10 -2.41
N LEU A 64 6.08 -19.87 -3.36
CA LEU A 64 4.79 -19.63 -3.99
C LEU A 64 3.67 -20.10 -3.05
N PHE A 65 2.54 -19.38 -3.01
CA PHE A 65 1.39 -19.85 -2.25
C PHE A 65 0.70 -21.01 -2.96
N PRO A 66 -0.04 -21.89 -2.24
CA PRO A 66 -0.70 -23.04 -2.86
C PRO A 66 -1.70 -22.67 -3.97
N ASP A 67 -2.29 -21.47 -3.88
CA ASP A 67 -3.25 -20.92 -4.85
C ASP A 67 -2.58 -20.09 -5.97
N TYR A 68 -1.25 -20.15 -6.10
CA TYR A 68 -0.51 -19.38 -7.11
C TYR A 68 -0.98 -19.60 -8.56
N PRO A 69 -1.48 -20.77 -8.99
CA PRO A 69 -1.99 -20.90 -10.35
C PRO A 69 -3.14 -19.93 -10.63
N GLN A 70 -3.94 -19.61 -9.62
CA GLN A 70 -5.08 -18.67 -9.71
C GLN A 70 -4.62 -17.22 -9.72
N ARG A 71 -3.63 -16.87 -8.89
CA ARG A 71 -3.25 -15.48 -8.59
C ARG A 71 -1.84 -15.10 -9.01
N GLY A 72 -0.94 -16.06 -9.14
CA GLY A 72 0.48 -15.82 -9.39
C GLY A 72 1.23 -15.23 -8.19
N ASN A 73 0.74 -15.50 -6.98
CA ASN A 73 1.21 -14.89 -5.74
C ASN A 73 2.25 -15.74 -5.00
N GLY A 74 3.08 -15.07 -4.21
CA GLY A 74 4.11 -15.71 -3.40
C GLY A 74 4.77 -14.71 -2.46
N ILE A 75 5.70 -15.18 -1.64
CA ILE A 75 6.42 -14.36 -0.67
C ILE A 75 7.89 -14.75 -0.57
N CYS A 76 8.74 -13.76 -0.51
CA CYS A 76 10.12 -13.90 -0.07
C CYS A 76 10.29 -13.16 1.26
N ASN A 77 10.93 -13.81 2.23
CA ASN A 77 11.16 -13.23 3.56
C ASN A 77 11.98 -11.93 3.51
N THR A 78 12.82 -11.80 2.50
CA THR A 78 13.68 -10.63 2.28
C THR A 78 13.05 -9.63 1.30
N CYS A 79 12.52 -10.13 0.15
CA CYS A 79 12.02 -9.27 -0.92
C CYS A 79 10.53 -8.92 -0.79
N GLY A 80 9.85 -9.42 0.25
CA GLY A 80 8.44 -9.19 0.51
C GLY A 80 7.48 -10.00 -0.36
N ALA A 81 6.18 -9.81 -0.10
CA ALA A 81 5.11 -10.50 -0.82
C ALA A 81 4.91 -9.93 -2.23
N LYS A 82 4.55 -10.81 -3.17
CA LYS A 82 4.06 -10.47 -4.50
C LYS A 82 2.60 -10.91 -4.57
N SER A 83 1.70 -9.95 -4.72
CA SER A 83 0.26 -10.18 -4.58
C SER A 83 -0.39 -10.83 -5.81
N ASP A 84 0.24 -10.68 -6.97
CA ASP A 84 -0.25 -11.23 -8.24
C ASP A 84 0.92 -11.63 -9.17
N GLY A 85 0.58 -12.35 -10.23
CA GLY A 85 1.57 -12.88 -11.18
C GLY A 85 2.28 -11.81 -12.01
N LEU A 86 1.67 -10.65 -12.24
CA LEU A 86 2.36 -9.54 -12.92
C LEU A 86 3.46 -8.98 -12.02
N GLN A 87 3.19 -8.77 -10.73
CA GLN A 87 4.21 -8.36 -9.76
C GLN A 87 5.32 -9.41 -9.63
N MET A 88 4.95 -10.70 -9.69
CA MET A 88 5.92 -11.78 -9.68
C MET A 88 6.86 -11.72 -10.88
N LEU A 89 6.31 -11.57 -12.11
CA LEU A 89 7.08 -11.44 -13.34
C LEU A 89 7.98 -10.21 -13.35
N MET A 90 7.43 -9.07 -12.89
CA MET A 90 8.21 -7.84 -12.75
C MET A 90 9.41 -8.04 -11.84
N TRP A 91 9.20 -8.71 -10.72
CA TRP A 91 10.23 -8.92 -9.71
C TRP A 91 11.32 -9.91 -10.17
N VAL A 92 10.95 -11.06 -10.73
CA VAL A 92 11.95 -12.08 -11.11
C VAL A 92 12.71 -11.74 -12.39
N ASN A 93 12.11 -10.95 -13.30
CA ASN A 93 12.71 -10.60 -14.58
C ASN A 93 13.24 -9.16 -14.62
N GLY A 94 13.02 -8.35 -13.56
CA GLY A 94 13.37 -6.92 -13.56
C GLY A 94 12.53 -6.09 -14.55
N TRP A 95 11.33 -6.55 -14.92
CA TRP A 95 10.50 -5.90 -15.91
C TRP A 95 9.71 -4.73 -15.31
N SER A 96 9.47 -3.71 -16.16
CA SER A 96 8.46 -2.69 -15.85
C SER A 96 7.05 -3.25 -16.01
N PHE A 97 6.06 -2.62 -15.37
CA PHE A 97 4.66 -3.04 -15.51
C PHE A 97 4.15 -3.08 -16.96
N PRO A 98 4.44 -2.07 -17.83
CA PRO A 98 4.09 -2.13 -19.24
C PRO A 98 4.75 -3.32 -19.97
N GLN A 99 5.97 -3.66 -19.61
CA GLN A 99 6.68 -4.80 -20.20
C GLN A 99 6.06 -6.13 -19.76
N ALA A 100 5.76 -6.31 -18.46
CA ALA A 100 5.08 -7.50 -17.97
C ALA A 100 3.70 -7.69 -18.64
N ILE A 101 2.91 -6.62 -18.78
CA ILE A 101 1.65 -6.63 -19.53
C ILE A 101 1.87 -7.07 -20.99
N LYS A 102 2.88 -6.50 -21.65
CA LYS A 102 3.19 -6.82 -23.05
C LYS A 102 3.58 -8.30 -23.22
N GLU A 103 4.45 -8.81 -22.35
CA GLU A 103 4.92 -10.19 -22.45
C GLU A 103 3.79 -11.21 -22.17
N VAL A 104 2.94 -10.94 -21.15
CA VAL A 104 1.76 -11.79 -20.89
C VAL A 104 0.73 -11.67 -22.01
N ALA A 105 0.49 -10.47 -22.57
CA ALA A 105 -0.38 -10.30 -23.74
C ALA A 105 0.13 -11.06 -24.96
N SER A 106 1.44 -11.01 -25.20
CA SER A 106 2.10 -11.73 -26.28
C SER A 106 2.00 -13.25 -26.11
N PHE A 107 2.16 -13.74 -24.87
CA PHE A 107 1.99 -15.15 -24.52
C PHE A 107 0.59 -15.68 -24.89
N PHE A 108 -0.45 -14.84 -24.72
CA PHE A 108 -1.82 -15.19 -25.10
C PHE A 108 -2.18 -14.80 -26.54
N GLY A 109 -1.27 -14.25 -27.34
CA GLY A 109 -1.55 -13.77 -28.69
C GLY A 109 -2.54 -12.61 -28.76
N LEU A 110 -2.68 -11.84 -27.69
CA LEU A 110 -3.58 -10.69 -27.64
C LEU A 110 -3.08 -9.57 -28.57
N LYS A 111 -3.98 -9.00 -29.38
CA LYS A 111 -3.65 -7.89 -30.28
C LYS A 111 -3.80 -6.56 -29.53
N GLY A 112 -2.72 -5.77 -29.48
CA GLY A 112 -2.78 -4.41 -28.92
C GLY A 112 -3.54 -3.45 -29.84
N ALA A 113 -4.33 -2.53 -29.26
CA ALA A 113 -4.99 -1.46 -29.98
C ALA A 113 -3.95 -0.42 -30.44
N MET A 114 -3.93 -0.10 -31.75
CA MET A 114 -3.17 1.04 -32.29
C MET A 114 -3.94 2.33 -31.99
N GLN A 115 -3.38 3.22 -31.16
CA GLN A 115 -3.82 4.60 -31.11
C GLN A 115 -2.98 5.42 -32.09
N PHE A 116 -3.62 5.90 -33.15
CA PHE A 116 -3.07 6.95 -34.01
C PHE A 116 -3.17 8.28 -33.24
N ARG A 117 -2.05 8.87 -32.87
CA ARG A 117 -1.97 10.31 -32.58
C ARG A 117 -1.74 11.03 -33.91
N SER A 118 -2.78 11.65 -34.42
CA SER A 118 -2.62 12.66 -35.48
C SER A 118 -2.12 13.96 -34.84
N SER A 119 -0.89 14.33 -35.17
CA SER A 119 -0.39 15.69 -35.05
C SER A 119 -0.84 16.45 -36.29
N LEU A 120 -1.75 17.37 -36.13
CA LEU A 120 -1.89 18.54 -37.04
C LEU A 120 -2.56 19.66 -36.24
N GLY A 121 -1.99 20.71 -36.13
CA GLY A 121 -1.86 22.06 -36.23
C GLY A 121 -3.14 22.89 -36.11
N GLU A 122 -2.97 23.98 -35.45
CA GLU A 122 -3.86 25.12 -35.29
C GLU A 122 -4.52 25.58 -36.60
N SER A 123 -5.78 25.93 -36.50
CA SER A 123 -6.24 27.27 -36.91
C SER A 123 -7.73 27.45 -36.60
N ALA A 124 -8.00 28.61 -36.09
CA ALA A 124 -9.28 29.20 -35.73
C ALA A 124 -10.32 29.15 -36.81
N VAL A 125 -11.62 29.18 -36.46
CA VAL A 125 -12.60 30.20 -36.80
C VAL A 125 -13.85 30.04 -35.92
N LEU A 126 -14.31 31.17 -35.44
CA LEU A 126 -15.54 31.53 -34.74
C LEU A 126 -16.82 31.09 -35.46
N GLY A 127 -17.83 30.72 -34.72
CA GLY A 127 -19.19 30.63 -35.27
C GLY A 127 -20.20 30.01 -34.29
N GLU A 128 -20.86 30.90 -33.57
CA GLU A 128 -22.24 30.87 -33.09
C GLU A 128 -22.75 29.80 -32.09
N ARG A 129 -23.19 30.36 -31.01
CA ARG A 129 -23.92 29.84 -29.87
C ARG A 129 -25.29 29.26 -30.24
N ALA A 130 -25.63 28.14 -29.67
CA ALA A 130 -27.00 27.87 -29.28
C ALA A 130 -27.04 27.34 -27.85
N ASN A 131 -27.71 28.11 -27.02
CA ASN A 131 -27.98 27.84 -25.59
C ASN A 131 -28.75 26.53 -25.41
N HIS A 132 -28.08 25.55 -24.77
CA HIS A 132 -28.77 24.43 -24.14
C HIS A 132 -28.07 23.96 -22.85
N SER A 133 -27.42 24.89 -22.11
CA SER A 133 -26.67 24.53 -20.89
C SER A 133 -27.41 24.84 -19.58
N GLU A 134 -28.61 25.36 -19.59
CA GLU A 134 -29.31 25.76 -18.35
C GLU A 134 -30.37 24.77 -17.85
N GLN A 135 -30.83 23.81 -18.66
CA GLN A 135 -31.81 22.83 -18.18
C GLN A 135 -31.23 21.61 -17.47
N TRP A 136 -29.91 21.46 -17.41
CA TRP A 136 -29.27 20.34 -16.73
C TRP A 136 -28.89 20.60 -15.26
N ARG A 137 -28.97 21.87 -14.80
CA ARG A 137 -28.56 22.25 -13.45
C ARG A 137 -29.64 22.10 -12.37
N HIS A 138 -30.89 21.90 -12.74
CA HIS A 138 -32.01 21.79 -11.78
C HIS A 138 -32.43 20.37 -11.45
N ALA A 139 -31.98 19.35 -12.18
CA ALA A 139 -32.24 17.95 -11.83
C ALA A 139 -31.17 17.35 -10.90
N ASP A 140 -30.01 17.98 -10.77
CA ASP A 140 -28.88 17.49 -9.94
C ASP A 140 -28.89 18.08 -8.52
N ARG A 141 -29.80 19.01 -8.20
CA ARG A 141 -29.84 19.64 -6.86
C ARG A 141 -30.56 18.84 -5.79
N GLU A 142 -31.23 17.74 -6.11
CA GLU A 142 -31.77 16.79 -5.12
C GLU A 142 -30.82 15.61 -4.81
N PHE A 143 -29.68 15.51 -5.50
CA PHE A 143 -28.68 14.48 -5.29
C PHE A 143 -27.26 15.05 -5.37
N GLU A 144 -26.89 15.90 -4.42
CA GLU A 144 -25.47 16.08 -4.12
C GLU A 144 -25.00 14.81 -3.39
N PRO A 145 -24.03 14.06 -3.96
CA PRO A 145 -23.39 13.00 -3.19
C PRO A 145 -22.44 13.65 -2.20
N ASN A 146 -22.89 13.91 -0.99
CA ASN A 146 -21.99 13.88 0.13
C ASN A 146 -21.22 12.56 0.04
N ASN A 147 -19.92 12.60 0.30
CA ASN A 147 -18.99 11.47 0.29
C ASN A 147 -19.31 10.41 1.36
N GLU A 148 -20.55 10.38 1.85
CA GLU A 148 -21.07 9.38 2.74
C GLU A 148 -21.50 8.15 1.92
N THR A 149 -20.97 7.02 2.31
CA THR A 149 -21.34 5.70 1.79
C THR A 149 -22.86 5.53 2.00
N VAL A 150 -23.67 5.73 0.96
CA VAL A 150 -25.13 5.55 1.05
C VAL A 150 -25.38 4.10 1.41
N THR A 151 -25.76 3.86 2.66
CA THR A 151 -26.11 2.53 3.16
C THR A 151 -27.60 2.57 3.53
N LEU A 152 -28.41 1.75 2.85
CA LEU A 152 -29.82 1.56 3.20
C LEU A 152 -30.00 0.17 3.83
N LYS A 153 -30.76 0.13 4.91
CA LYS A 153 -31.18 -1.11 5.57
C LYS A 153 -32.70 -1.12 5.68
N GLY A 154 -33.32 -2.21 5.28
CA GLY A 154 -34.77 -2.38 5.43
C GLY A 154 -35.33 -3.46 4.50
N THR A 155 -36.64 -3.46 4.33
CA THR A 155 -37.34 -4.43 3.51
C THR A 155 -37.53 -3.91 2.09
N VAL A 156 -37.24 -4.74 1.10
CA VAL A 156 -37.40 -4.39 -0.32
C VAL A 156 -38.87 -4.30 -0.64
N THR A 157 -39.32 -3.12 -1.06
CA THR A 157 -40.71 -2.86 -1.49
C THR A 157 -40.88 -2.91 -3.00
N PHE A 158 -39.82 -2.63 -3.74
CA PHE A 158 -39.75 -2.67 -5.21
C PHE A 158 -38.35 -2.95 -5.70
N MET A 159 -38.23 -3.71 -6.77
CA MET A 159 -37.03 -3.85 -7.55
C MET A 159 -37.36 -4.11 -9.02
N GLY A 160 -36.72 -3.34 -9.92
CA GLY A 160 -37.03 -3.47 -11.34
C GLY A 160 -36.52 -2.31 -12.19
N SER A 161 -36.97 -2.34 -13.46
CA SER A 161 -36.71 -1.22 -14.38
C SER A 161 -37.48 0.03 -13.92
N TYR A 162 -36.78 1.15 -13.86
CA TYR A 162 -37.33 2.43 -13.41
C TYR A 162 -37.07 3.51 -14.45
N GLU A 163 -38.12 4.22 -14.87
CA GLU A 163 -38.03 5.27 -15.86
C GLU A 163 -37.62 6.60 -15.20
N LEU A 164 -36.57 7.21 -15.72
CA LEU A 164 -36.06 8.50 -15.27
C LEU A 164 -36.68 9.65 -16.08
N ASN A 165 -37.90 10.05 -15.75
CA ASN A 165 -38.54 11.28 -16.29
C ASN A 165 -38.14 11.59 -17.75
N GLY A 166 -38.37 10.67 -18.69
CA GLY A 166 -38.03 10.85 -20.12
C GLY A 166 -36.55 10.71 -20.49
N LYS A 167 -35.66 10.38 -19.54
CA LYS A 167 -34.20 10.26 -19.75
C LYS A 167 -33.70 8.80 -19.88
N GLY A 168 -34.60 7.86 -20.11
CA GLY A 168 -34.28 6.44 -20.27
C GLY A 168 -34.51 5.62 -18.99
N ASN A 169 -34.26 4.31 -19.10
CA ASN A 169 -34.53 3.36 -18.03
C ASN A 169 -33.24 3.03 -17.23
N THR A 170 -33.35 2.99 -15.93
CA THR A 170 -32.34 2.45 -15.01
C THR A 170 -32.94 1.34 -14.16
N TYR A 171 -32.14 0.73 -13.30
CA TYR A 171 -32.67 -0.23 -12.32
C TYR A 171 -32.82 0.45 -10.97
N ALA A 172 -33.93 0.19 -10.27
CA ALA A 172 -34.23 0.72 -8.95
C ALA A 172 -34.43 -0.38 -7.95
N ILE A 173 -34.00 -0.13 -6.72
CA ILE A 173 -34.40 -0.87 -5.52
C ILE A 173 -34.99 0.14 -4.55
N LYS A 174 -36.25 -0.12 -4.10
CA LYS A 174 -36.86 0.65 -3.02
C LYS A 174 -36.84 -0.18 -1.76
N VAL A 175 -36.48 0.46 -0.67
CA VAL A 175 -36.27 -0.14 0.63
C VAL A 175 -37.05 0.66 1.68
N MET A 176 -37.92 0.00 2.43
CA MET A 176 -38.59 0.58 3.58
C MET A 176 -37.76 0.34 4.83
N ASP A 177 -37.38 1.38 5.51
CA ASP A 177 -36.60 1.29 6.74
C ASP A 177 -37.45 0.93 7.96
N ALA A 178 -36.82 0.72 9.11
CA ALA A 178 -37.51 0.32 10.37
C ALA A 178 -38.47 1.40 10.89
N HIS A 179 -38.42 2.63 10.37
CA HIS A 179 -39.30 3.74 10.75
C HIS A 179 -40.45 3.95 9.73
N GLY A 180 -40.57 3.06 8.73
CA GLY A 180 -41.58 3.14 7.69
C GLY A 180 -41.32 4.13 6.58
N ALA A 181 -40.12 4.69 6.50
CA ALA A 181 -39.70 5.56 5.39
C ALA A 181 -39.22 4.75 4.20
N GLU A 182 -39.80 4.98 3.01
CA GLU A 182 -39.36 4.36 1.77
C GLU A 182 -38.22 5.19 1.13
N ARG A 183 -37.10 4.56 0.84
CA ARG A 183 -35.96 5.16 0.15
C ARG A 183 -35.67 4.40 -1.13
N THR A 184 -35.30 5.14 -2.19
CA THR A 184 -35.01 4.57 -3.50
C THR A 184 -33.53 4.75 -3.83
N VAL A 185 -32.89 3.68 -4.28
CA VAL A 185 -31.57 3.74 -4.92
C VAL A 185 -31.69 3.39 -6.39
N LEU A 186 -30.95 4.10 -7.22
CA LEU A 186 -30.97 4.00 -8.68
C LEU A 186 -29.57 3.63 -9.20
N GLY A 187 -29.51 2.73 -10.17
CA GLY A 187 -28.24 2.43 -10.83
C GLY A 187 -28.27 1.14 -11.64
N VAL A 188 -27.63 1.16 -12.79
CA VAL A 188 -27.59 0.00 -13.72
C VAL A 188 -26.88 -1.23 -13.11
N ASP A 189 -26.02 -1.05 -12.11
CA ASP A 189 -25.31 -2.15 -11.44
C ASP A 189 -26.15 -2.82 -10.35
N LEU A 190 -27.22 -2.17 -9.87
CA LEU A 190 -28.10 -2.72 -8.86
C LEU A 190 -28.75 -4.04 -9.30
N LYS A 191 -29.07 -4.18 -10.60
CA LYS A 191 -29.60 -5.42 -11.16
C LYS A 191 -28.65 -6.60 -10.91
N ARG A 192 -27.35 -6.40 -11.23
CA ARG A 192 -26.31 -7.42 -11.02
C ARG A 192 -26.14 -7.73 -9.53
N ALA A 193 -26.08 -6.69 -8.70
CA ALA A 193 -25.88 -6.85 -7.26
C ALA A 193 -27.07 -7.58 -6.60
N ALA A 194 -28.30 -7.24 -6.95
CA ALA A 194 -29.50 -7.90 -6.43
C ALA A 194 -29.63 -9.36 -6.90
N GLN A 195 -29.30 -9.63 -8.17
CA GLN A 195 -29.27 -11.00 -8.70
C GLN A 195 -28.20 -11.86 -8.04
N ALA A 196 -27.01 -11.30 -7.79
CA ALA A 196 -25.91 -12.00 -7.12
C ALA A 196 -26.26 -12.39 -5.66
N ALA A 197 -27.12 -11.62 -5.02
CA ALA A 197 -27.60 -11.86 -3.65
C ALA A 197 -28.95 -12.60 -3.59
N ASP A 198 -29.50 -13.04 -4.72
CA ASP A 198 -30.84 -13.66 -4.85
C ASP A 198 -31.95 -12.92 -4.08
N VAL A 199 -31.96 -11.59 -4.22
CA VAL A 199 -32.87 -10.70 -3.50
C VAL A 199 -34.23 -10.66 -4.20
N ARG A 200 -35.30 -10.67 -3.40
CA ARG A 200 -36.71 -10.56 -3.85
C ARG A 200 -37.44 -9.45 -3.10
N VAL A 201 -38.55 -8.98 -3.66
CA VAL A 201 -39.43 -8.06 -2.95
C VAL A 201 -39.94 -8.77 -1.69
N GLY A 202 -39.89 -8.08 -0.56
CA GLY A 202 -40.19 -8.61 0.77
C GLY A 202 -38.97 -9.03 1.58
N ASP A 203 -37.80 -9.20 0.97
CA ASP A 203 -36.57 -9.52 1.68
C ASP A 203 -36.03 -8.30 2.45
N SER A 204 -35.48 -8.55 3.63
CA SER A 204 -34.67 -7.57 4.34
C SER A 204 -33.30 -7.51 3.72
N VAL A 205 -32.83 -6.30 3.43
CA VAL A 205 -31.53 -6.10 2.74
C VAL A 205 -30.71 -4.98 3.34
N PHE A 206 -29.39 -5.08 3.11
CA PHE A 206 -28.47 -3.96 3.12
C PHE A 206 -28.11 -3.61 1.67
N VAL A 207 -28.25 -2.34 1.30
CA VAL A 207 -27.82 -1.82 0.00
C VAL A 207 -26.79 -0.72 0.24
N ARG A 208 -25.57 -0.88 -0.26
CA ARG A 208 -24.50 0.10 -0.09
C ARG A 208 -23.81 0.41 -1.40
N LYS A 209 -23.37 1.67 -1.54
CA LYS A 209 -22.48 2.10 -2.61
C LYS A 209 -21.06 1.66 -2.24
N VAL A 210 -20.42 0.87 -3.10
CA VAL A 210 -19.06 0.35 -2.88
C VAL A 210 -17.99 1.21 -3.56
N GLY A 211 -18.38 1.91 -4.63
CA GLY A 211 -17.47 2.75 -5.38
C GLY A 211 -18.02 3.13 -6.74
N THR A 212 -17.15 3.68 -7.59
CA THR A 212 -17.47 3.98 -8.98
C THR A 212 -16.35 3.46 -9.88
N ARG A 213 -16.69 3.08 -11.13
CA ARG A 213 -15.70 2.73 -12.15
C ARG A 213 -16.05 3.39 -13.49
N PRO A 214 -15.04 3.79 -14.28
CA PRO A 214 -15.29 4.29 -15.64
C PRO A 214 -15.80 3.15 -16.53
N VAL A 215 -16.83 3.42 -17.33
CA VAL A 215 -17.35 2.56 -18.38
C VAL A 215 -17.53 3.36 -19.65
N THR A 216 -17.29 2.73 -20.80
CA THR A 216 -17.54 3.35 -22.11
C THR A 216 -18.86 2.86 -22.65
N LEU A 217 -19.77 3.79 -22.93
CA LEU A 217 -21.06 3.50 -23.55
C LEU A 217 -20.89 3.11 -25.03
N PRO A 218 -21.88 2.46 -25.66
CA PRO A 218 -21.82 2.08 -27.07
C PRO A 218 -21.55 3.23 -28.04
N ASN A 219 -21.90 4.46 -27.63
CA ASN A 219 -21.64 5.69 -28.41
C ASN A 219 -20.24 6.28 -28.18
N GLY A 220 -19.33 5.55 -27.52
CA GLY A 220 -17.95 5.97 -27.24
C GLY A 220 -17.80 6.92 -26.04
N ARG A 221 -18.89 7.39 -25.43
CA ARG A 221 -18.85 8.30 -24.27
C ARG A 221 -18.42 7.52 -23.01
N LYS A 222 -17.44 8.06 -22.29
CA LYS A 222 -17.03 7.54 -20.97
C LYS A 222 -17.91 8.13 -19.86
N VAL A 223 -18.44 7.27 -19.02
CA VAL A 223 -19.24 7.65 -17.84
C VAL A 223 -18.78 6.87 -16.61
N MET A 224 -18.96 7.44 -15.43
CA MET A 224 -18.69 6.76 -14.18
C MET A 224 -19.89 5.90 -13.79
N LYS A 225 -19.69 4.59 -13.69
CA LYS A 225 -20.71 3.65 -13.24
C LYS A 225 -20.57 3.43 -11.73
N THR A 226 -21.63 3.68 -10.96
CA THR A 226 -21.67 3.34 -9.55
C THR A 226 -21.76 1.82 -9.38
N ILE A 227 -20.91 1.30 -8.48
CA ILE A 227 -20.89 -0.11 -8.09
C ILE A 227 -21.65 -0.27 -6.78
N TRP A 228 -22.57 -1.19 -6.77
CA TRP A 228 -23.41 -1.48 -5.64
C TRP A 228 -23.14 -2.86 -5.06
N ASP A 229 -23.30 -2.98 -3.74
CA ASP A 229 -23.33 -4.23 -3.01
C ASP A 229 -24.71 -4.35 -2.34
N VAL A 230 -25.36 -5.51 -2.52
CA VAL A 230 -26.65 -5.79 -1.93
C VAL A 230 -26.53 -7.11 -1.17
N VAL A 231 -26.88 -7.09 0.10
CA VAL A 231 -26.81 -8.26 0.98
C VAL A 231 -28.19 -8.51 1.59
N ARG A 232 -28.72 -9.72 1.47
CA ARG A 232 -29.96 -10.14 2.07
C ARG A 232 -29.78 -10.40 3.56
N CYS A 233 -30.69 -9.88 4.40
CA CYS A 233 -30.71 -10.06 5.85
C CYS A 233 -31.82 -11.05 6.19
N ASP A 234 -31.58 -12.36 6.14
CA ASP A 234 -32.58 -13.35 6.49
C ASP A 234 -32.71 -13.50 8.02
N SER A 235 -33.90 -13.24 8.53
CA SER A 235 -34.34 -13.79 9.78
C SER A 235 -35.01 -15.13 9.48
N SER A 236 -34.34 -16.24 9.79
CA SER A 236 -34.77 -17.63 9.68
C SER A 236 -34.64 -18.30 8.29
N VAL A 237 -33.62 -19.07 8.10
CA VAL A 237 -33.54 -20.49 7.72
C VAL A 237 -32.05 -20.80 7.43
N SER A 238 -31.57 -21.84 8.06
CA SER A 238 -30.27 -22.47 7.98
C SER A 238 -29.67 -22.57 6.57
N HIS A 239 -28.64 -21.73 6.30
CA HIS A 239 -27.55 -22.07 5.38
C HIS A 239 -26.22 -21.67 6.04
N ASP A 240 -25.71 -22.63 6.78
CA ASP A 240 -24.87 -22.49 7.94
C ASP A 240 -23.36 -22.47 7.64
N HIS A 241 -22.88 -22.18 6.45
CA HIS A 241 -21.43 -22.21 6.24
C HIS A 241 -20.80 -21.02 5.52
N THR A 242 -21.55 -20.17 4.82
CA THR A 242 -20.97 -19.01 4.11
C THR A 242 -21.15 -17.71 4.87
N ASN A 243 -22.29 -17.48 5.51
CA ASN A 243 -22.53 -16.27 6.30
C ASN A 243 -21.77 -16.26 7.62
N ALA A 244 -21.61 -17.42 8.28
CA ALA A 244 -20.77 -17.54 9.47
C ALA A 244 -19.31 -17.17 9.17
N LYS A 245 -18.79 -17.53 7.98
CA LYS A 245 -17.43 -17.13 7.55
C LYS A 245 -17.30 -15.64 7.28
N VAL A 246 -18.29 -14.99 6.69
CA VAL A 246 -18.25 -13.54 6.40
C VAL A 246 -18.39 -12.74 7.70
N HIS A 247 -19.30 -13.11 8.59
CA HIS A 247 -19.42 -12.47 9.91
C HIS A 247 -18.22 -12.75 10.81
N ALA A 248 -17.71 -13.99 10.84
CA ALA A 248 -16.50 -14.32 11.56
C ALA A 248 -15.28 -13.55 11.02
N LYS A 249 -15.23 -13.30 9.70
CA LYS A 249 -14.18 -12.55 9.04
C LYS A 249 -14.25 -11.06 9.35
N ALA A 250 -15.44 -10.45 9.33
CA ALA A 250 -15.65 -9.06 9.73
C ALA A 250 -15.31 -8.86 11.21
N GLN A 251 -15.80 -9.71 12.11
CA GLN A 251 -15.44 -9.68 13.53
C GLN A 251 -13.94 -9.93 13.79
N ALA A 252 -13.30 -10.78 12.98
CA ALA A 252 -11.86 -10.99 13.08
C ALA A 252 -11.06 -9.76 12.66
N ASN A 253 -11.55 -8.99 11.67
CA ASN A 253 -10.94 -7.74 11.25
C ASN A 253 -11.10 -6.64 12.30
N ASP A 254 -12.29 -6.49 12.87
CA ASP A 254 -12.53 -5.55 13.97
C ASP A 254 -11.64 -5.89 15.17
N LYS A 255 -11.54 -7.17 15.55
CA LYS A 255 -10.64 -7.63 16.62
C LYS A 255 -9.17 -7.36 16.33
N ARG A 256 -8.72 -7.44 15.06
CA ARG A 256 -7.33 -7.11 14.68
C ARG A 256 -7.06 -5.62 14.77
N ALA A 257 -7.98 -4.79 14.29
CA ALA A 257 -7.88 -3.34 14.42
C ALA A 257 -7.85 -2.93 15.91
N ASP A 258 -8.74 -3.46 16.72
CA ASP A 258 -8.76 -3.23 18.16
C ASP A 258 -7.48 -3.69 18.86
N ALA A 259 -6.92 -4.83 18.45
CA ALA A 259 -5.67 -5.34 19.02
C ALA A 259 -4.48 -4.44 18.70
N ILE A 260 -4.43 -3.83 17.51
CA ILE A 260 -3.41 -2.84 17.13
C ILE A 260 -3.51 -1.62 18.04
N HIS A 261 -4.72 -1.06 18.21
CA HIS A 261 -4.94 0.09 19.09
C HIS A 261 -4.63 -0.24 20.55
N LYS A 262 -5.13 -1.36 21.07
CA LYS A 262 -4.84 -1.81 22.45
C LYS A 262 -3.35 -1.98 22.71
N LEU A 263 -2.62 -2.59 21.77
CA LEU A 263 -1.17 -2.72 21.91
C LEU A 263 -0.49 -1.35 21.93
N TRP A 264 -0.87 -0.46 20.99
CA TRP A 264 -0.33 0.89 20.94
C TRP A 264 -0.58 1.66 22.23
N ASP A 265 -1.80 1.63 22.75
CA ASP A 265 -2.21 2.36 23.94
C ASP A 265 -1.62 1.77 25.24
N SER A 266 -1.24 0.48 25.24
CA SER A 266 -0.54 -0.15 26.37
C SER A 266 0.92 0.30 26.52
N GLY A 267 1.50 0.91 25.47
CA GLY A 267 2.85 1.43 25.49
C GLY A 267 2.94 2.78 26.21
N LYS A 268 3.95 2.93 27.08
CA LYS A 268 4.31 4.21 27.71
C LYS A 268 4.97 5.12 26.68
N VAL A 269 4.48 6.35 26.56
CA VAL A 269 5.12 7.38 25.71
C VAL A 269 6.52 7.63 26.24
N LEU A 270 7.48 7.71 25.34
CA LEU A 270 8.85 8.10 25.66
C LEU A 270 8.95 9.63 25.67
N THR A 271 9.71 10.13 26.59
CA THR A 271 10.03 11.55 26.77
C THR A 271 11.52 11.70 27.03
N ASN A 272 12.04 12.92 27.14
CA ASN A 272 13.45 13.15 27.48
C ASN A 272 13.74 13.13 28.99
N ASP A 273 12.84 12.55 29.77
CA ASP A 273 13.01 12.42 31.23
C ASP A 273 13.88 11.20 31.61
N HIS A 274 14.37 11.23 32.86
CA HIS A 274 15.21 10.19 33.42
C HIS A 274 14.52 8.79 33.43
N GLU A 275 13.20 8.75 33.60
CA GLU A 275 12.47 7.50 33.62
C GLU A 275 12.47 6.85 32.21
N SER A 276 12.18 7.61 31.17
CA SER A 276 12.22 7.17 29.77
C SER A 276 13.61 6.74 29.33
N MET A 277 14.64 7.49 29.73
CA MET A 277 16.06 7.15 29.46
C MET A 277 16.47 5.83 30.08
N ASN A 278 15.91 5.47 31.26
CA ASN A 278 16.19 4.24 31.97
C ASN A 278 15.34 3.03 31.52
N THR A 279 14.44 3.20 30.57
CA THR A 279 13.74 2.06 29.95
C THR A 279 14.68 1.24 29.06
N ALA A 280 14.28 0.03 28.72
CA ALA A 280 15.01 -0.79 27.73
C ALA A 280 15.14 -0.06 26.38
N VAL A 281 14.13 0.74 25.99
CA VAL A 281 14.17 1.53 24.76
C VAL A 281 15.14 2.71 24.87
N GLY A 282 15.13 3.43 25.98
CA GLY A 282 16.09 4.53 26.22
C GLY A 282 17.53 4.01 26.16
N ARG A 283 17.83 2.91 26.83
CA ARG A 283 19.16 2.25 26.77
C ARG A 283 19.51 1.77 25.37
N TYR A 284 18.54 1.20 24.63
CA TYR A 284 18.74 0.77 23.24
C TYR A 284 19.12 1.93 22.33
N LEU A 285 18.39 3.04 22.40
CA LEU A 285 18.66 4.23 21.60
C LEU A 285 20.01 4.86 21.99
N LEU A 286 20.29 4.98 23.29
CA LEU A 286 21.57 5.51 23.79
C LEU A 286 22.76 4.71 23.27
N ARG A 287 22.71 3.36 23.33
CA ARG A 287 23.78 2.49 22.80
C ARG A 287 24.03 2.66 21.30
N ARG A 288 23.05 3.20 20.58
CA ARG A 288 23.13 3.46 19.15
C ARG A 288 23.43 4.92 18.80
N GLY A 289 23.87 5.70 19.78
CA GLY A 289 24.19 7.11 19.61
C GLY A 289 22.98 8.03 19.46
N MET A 290 21.78 7.50 19.69
CA MET A 290 20.51 8.22 19.58
C MET A 290 19.88 8.37 20.96
N ASP A 291 20.49 9.22 21.79
CA ASP A 291 19.95 9.53 23.09
C ASP A 291 18.63 10.31 22.97
N LEU A 292 17.68 10.03 23.88
CA LEU A 292 16.37 10.69 23.87
C LEU A 292 16.48 12.20 23.98
N SER A 293 17.46 12.73 24.71
CA SER A 293 17.68 14.18 24.81
C SER A 293 18.00 14.81 23.44
N ARG A 294 18.69 14.09 22.57
CA ARG A 294 19.00 14.53 21.22
C ARG A 294 17.80 14.43 20.25
N LEU A 295 16.95 13.44 20.47
CA LEU A 295 15.72 13.24 19.67
C LEU A 295 14.60 14.23 20.02
N TYR A 296 14.74 14.92 21.16
CA TYR A 296 13.85 15.99 21.61
C TYR A 296 14.52 17.37 21.61
N LEU A 297 15.55 17.56 20.76
CA LEU A 297 16.29 18.79 20.67
C LEU A 297 15.38 20.01 20.45
N ASN A 298 15.61 21.02 21.30
CA ASN A 298 15.15 22.40 21.15
C ASN A 298 13.66 22.69 21.28
N ASN A 299 12.85 21.81 21.86
CA ASN A 299 11.39 22.01 21.92
C ASN A 299 10.77 22.31 20.54
N ASP A 300 11.43 21.93 19.45
CA ASP A 300 10.88 22.06 18.11
C ASP A 300 9.85 20.93 17.88
N PRO A 301 8.55 21.28 17.83
CA PRO A 301 7.51 20.28 17.63
C PRO A 301 7.66 19.56 16.28
N ASN A 302 8.37 20.14 15.30
CA ASN A 302 8.56 19.59 13.99
C ASN A 302 9.62 18.48 13.96
N LEU A 303 10.54 18.48 14.92
CA LEU A 303 11.60 17.45 15.04
C LEU A 303 11.29 16.39 16.09
N ASN A 304 10.12 16.45 16.69
CA ASN A 304 9.79 15.61 17.83
C ASN A 304 9.36 14.19 17.39
N ILE A 305 9.92 13.17 18.02
CA ILE A 305 9.45 11.78 17.92
C ILE A 305 8.16 11.53 18.71
N ASN A 306 7.55 12.61 19.22
CA ASN A 306 6.39 12.59 20.10
C ASN A 306 5.27 11.74 19.53
N GLY A 307 4.92 10.73 20.32
CA GLY A 307 3.82 9.85 20.03
C GLY A 307 4.10 8.76 18.99
N GLU A 308 5.27 8.76 18.32
CA GLU A 308 5.58 7.72 17.31
C GLU A 308 6.38 6.55 17.85
N LEU A 309 7.02 6.72 19.02
CA LEU A 309 7.68 5.64 19.77
C LEU A 309 7.09 5.50 21.17
N ARG A 310 6.87 4.26 21.59
CA ARG A 310 6.44 3.91 22.93
C ARG A 310 7.25 2.75 23.49
N PHE A 311 7.33 2.68 24.81
CA PHE A 311 7.94 1.57 25.54
C PHE A 311 6.85 0.66 26.10
N LEU A 312 6.97 -0.66 25.86
CA LEU A 312 6.18 -1.68 26.51
C LEU A 312 7.12 -2.63 27.28
N SER A 313 6.93 -2.72 28.60
CA SER A 313 7.80 -3.50 29.47
C SER A 313 7.69 -5.02 29.25
N HIS A 314 6.50 -5.51 28.88
CA HIS A 314 6.19 -6.92 28.74
C HIS A 314 5.39 -7.17 27.47
N ALA A 315 6.07 -7.19 26.30
CA ALA A 315 5.46 -7.51 25.04
C ALA A 315 5.52 -9.01 24.76
N PHE A 316 4.41 -9.61 24.38
CA PHE A 316 4.36 -11.02 24.01
C PHE A 316 5.09 -11.26 22.68
N TYR A 317 6.04 -12.17 22.70
CA TYR A 317 6.76 -12.70 21.56
C TYR A 317 6.35 -14.14 21.31
N ARG A 318 5.76 -14.43 20.16
CA ARG A 318 5.54 -15.81 19.75
C ARG A 318 6.81 -16.33 19.09
N ASN A 319 7.42 -17.32 19.70
CA ASN A 319 8.56 -18.02 19.15
C ASN A 319 8.07 -19.00 18.07
N GLU A 320 8.54 -18.83 16.84
CA GLU A 320 8.09 -19.63 15.69
C GLU A 320 8.74 -21.02 15.67
N GLU A 321 9.88 -21.18 16.34
CA GLU A 321 10.62 -22.45 16.41
C GLU A 321 10.04 -23.39 17.48
N THR A 322 9.72 -22.84 18.65
CA THR A 322 9.20 -23.63 19.78
C THR A 322 7.68 -23.64 19.85
N GLY A 323 7.01 -22.74 19.13
CA GLY A 323 5.56 -22.50 19.23
C GLY A 323 5.14 -21.85 20.54
N GLY A 324 6.08 -21.61 21.46
CA GLY A 324 5.85 -21.00 22.76
C GLY A 324 5.65 -19.48 22.70
N THR A 325 5.21 -18.92 23.82
CA THR A 325 5.09 -17.47 24.01
C THR A 325 6.08 -17.04 25.10
N GLU A 326 6.91 -16.09 24.77
CA GLU A 326 7.89 -15.47 25.64
C GLU A 326 7.52 -14.00 25.85
N THR A 327 8.14 -13.33 26.79
CA THR A 327 7.88 -11.92 27.10
C THR A 327 9.19 -11.15 27.12
N TYR A 328 9.22 -10.04 26.39
CA TYR A 328 10.36 -9.13 26.32
C TYR A 328 9.91 -7.68 26.43
N PRO A 329 10.77 -6.79 26.93
CA PRO A 329 10.59 -5.36 26.66
C PRO A 329 10.54 -5.11 25.16
N ALA A 330 9.74 -4.12 24.73
CA ALA A 330 9.69 -3.77 23.32
C ALA A 330 9.60 -2.25 23.09
N MET A 331 10.25 -1.83 22.02
CA MET A 331 9.98 -0.55 21.37
C MET A 331 8.81 -0.76 20.41
N LEU A 332 7.74 -0.01 20.62
CA LEU A 332 6.60 0.08 19.72
C LEU A 332 6.79 1.32 18.84
N ALA A 333 6.56 1.18 17.55
CA ALA A 333 6.59 2.30 16.63
C ALA A 333 5.30 2.31 15.78
N ALA A 334 4.64 3.48 15.69
CA ALA A 334 3.39 3.65 14.98
C ALA A 334 3.63 3.77 13.48
N ILE A 335 3.08 2.87 12.70
CA ILE A 335 3.03 3.01 11.23
C ILE A 335 1.71 3.68 10.90
N ARG A 336 1.79 4.85 10.23
CA ARG A 336 0.65 5.69 9.89
C ARG A 336 0.53 5.90 8.40
N ASP A 337 -0.71 6.10 7.95
CA ASP A 337 -0.95 6.63 6.60
C ASP A 337 -0.64 8.14 6.55
N LEU A 338 -0.83 8.73 5.37
CA LEU A 338 -0.53 10.16 5.14
C LEU A 338 -1.41 11.09 6.00
N GLU A 339 -2.63 10.66 6.34
CA GLU A 339 -3.59 11.36 7.19
C GLU A 339 -3.29 11.21 8.69
N GLY A 340 -2.25 10.44 9.04
CA GLY A 340 -1.82 10.21 10.42
C GLY A 340 -2.59 9.10 11.15
N LYS A 341 -3.47 8.35 10.47
CA LYS A 341 -4.19 7.23 11.05
C LYS A 341 -3.24 6.06 11.33
N LEU A 342 -3.35 5.47 12.51
CA LEU A 342 -2.60 4.28 12.87
C LEU A 342 -3.03 3.08 12.02
N ILE A 343 -2.13 2.56 11.21
CA ILE A 343 -2.34 1.40 10.34
C ILE A 343 -1.91 0.11 11.04
N THR A 344 -0.73 0.12 11.65
CA THR A 344 -0.21 -1.00 12.44
C THR A 344 0.92 -0.54 13.36
N VAL A 345 1.42 -1.47 14.17
CA VAL A 345 2.52 -1.22 15.11
C VAL A 345 3.70 -2.14 14.78
N HIS A 346 4.86 -1.52 14.56
CA HIS A 346 6.13 -2.21 14.51
C HIS A 346 6.64 -2.44 15.94
N ARG A 347 7.10 -3.64 16.24
CA ARG A 347 7.67 -4.04 17.54
C ARG A 347 9.13 -4.43 17.37
N THR A 348 10.02 -3.77 18.12
CA THR A 348 11.41 -4.22 18.26
C THR A 348 11.56 -4.78 19.67
N PHE A 349 11.71 -6.11 19.79
CA PHE A 349 11.90 -6.80 21.06
C PHE A 349 13.32 -6.61 21.56
N LEU A 350 13.45 -6.30 22.85
CA LEU A 350 14.70 -5.91 23.49
C LEU A 350 14.97 -6.77 24.73
N THR A 351 16.21 -6.75 25.19
CA THR A 351 16.56 -7.13 26.57
C THR A 351 16.39 -5.93 27.49
N ASN A 352 16.36 -6.18 28.81
CA ASN A 352 16.31 -5.10 29.82
C ASN A 352 17.50 -4.14 29.69
N ASP A 353 18.65 -4.62 29.23
CA ASP A 353 19.88 -3.82 29.08
C ASP A 353 19.93 -3.03 27.77
N GLY A 354 18.88 -3.09 26.96
CA GLY A 354 18.78 -2.33 25.71
C GLY A 354 19.56 -2.94 24.53
N PHE A 355 19.65 -4.25 24.46
CA PHE A 355 20.04 -4.97 23.24
C PHE A 355 18.80 -5.52 22.54
N LYS A 356 18.93 -5.91 21.29
CA LYS A 356 17.86 -6.71 20.64
C LYS A 356 17.71 -8.03 21.37
N ALA A 357 16.47 -8.47 21.59
CA ALA A 357 16.19 -9.76 22.20
C ALA A 357 16.90 -10.89 21.44
N PRO A 358 17.45 -11.90 22.13
CA PRO A 358 18.18 -13.01 21.53
C PRO A 358 17.22 -14.03 20.90
N VAL A 359 16.44 -13.57 19.93
CA VAL A 359 15.43 -14.35 19.21
C VAL A 359 15.67 -14.23 17.70
N LYS A 360 15.21 -15.20 16.94
CA LYS A 360 15.42 -15.24 15.48
C LYS A 360 14.93 -13.98 14.76
N THR A 361 13.78 -13.47 15.18
CA THR A 361 13.14 -12.31 14.54
C THR A 361 12.79 -11.25 15.59
N PRO A 362 13.76 -10.41 16.02
CA PRO A 362 13.51 -9.42 17.07
C PRO A 362 12.64 -8.25 16.60
N LYS A 363 12.37 -8.10 15.31
CA LYS A 363 11.50 -7.09 14.73
C LYS A 363 10.27 -7.75 14.13
N LYS A 364 9.08 -7.38 14.58
CA LYS A 364 7.81 -7.94 14.08
C LYS A 364 6.75 -6.84 13.93
N LEU A 365 5.93 -6.97 12.89
CA LEU A 365 4.72 -6.17 12.71
C LEU A 365 3.52 -6.83 13.39
N MET A 366 2.54 -6.02 13.80
CA MET A 366 1.21 -6.55 14.09
C MET A 366 0.51 -6.95 12.79
N ALA A 367 -0.27 -8.03 12.85
CA ALA A 367 -1.05 -8.49 11.71
C ALA A 367 -2.11 -7.45 11.35
N LEU A 368 -2.17 -7.09 10.07
CA LEU A 368 -3.16 -6.16 9.55
C LEU A 368 -4.56 -6.80 9.50
N PRO A 369 -5.62 -6.00 9.65
CA PRO A 369 -6.95 -6.39 9.23
C PRO A 369 -6.96 -6.75 7.74
N GLU A 370 -7.85 -7.66 7.34
CA GLU A 370 -7.92 -8.06 5.95
C GLU A 370 -8.40 -6.90 5.07
N GLY A 371 -7.75 -6.71 3.93
CA GLY A 371 -8.01 -5.60 3.01
C GLY A 371 -7.29 -4.29 3.38
N VAL A 372 -6.66 -4.21 4.55
CA VAL A 372 -5.79 -3.08 4.90
C VAL A 372 -4.38 -3.35 4.42
N THR A 373 -3.74 -2.36 3.82
CA THR A 373 -2.35 -2.42 3.34
C THR A 373 -1.50 -1.36 4.02
N MET A 374 -0.19 -1.57 4.07
CA MET A 374 0.77 -0.56 4.51
C MET A 374 1.29 0.31 3.36
N THR A 375 0.75 0.15 2.16
CA THR A 375 1.19 0.92 0.98
C THR A 375 1.05 2.41 1.25
N GLY A 376 2.11 3.15 1.06
CA GLY A 376 2.14 4.59 1.31
C GLY A 376 2.41 5.00 2.76
N SER A 377 2.34 4.06 3.71
CA SER A 377 2.49 4.34 5.14
C SER A 377 3.95 4.37 5.58
N ALA A 378 4.22 5.11 6.67
CA ALA A 378 5.53 5.20 7.30
C ALA A 378 5.41 5.46 8.80
N ILE A 379 6.51 5.43 9.52
CA ILE A 379 6.63 5.99 10.87
C ILE A 379 7.08 7.44 10.69
N HIS A 380 6.31 8.37 11.23
CA HIS A 380 6.47 9.81 10.98
C HIS A 380 7.33 10.47 12.08
N PHE A 381 8.66 10.43 11.96
CA PHE A 381 9.52 11.14 12.90
C PHE A 381 9.66 12.60 12.48
N GLY A 382 8.89 13.47 13.14
CA GLY A 382 8.80 14.88 12.86
C GLY A 382 7.83 15.24 11.72
N MET A 383 7.43 16.51 11.71
CA MET A 383 6.55 17.07 10.69
C MET A 383 7.36 17.80 9.63
N PRO A 384 7.30 17.40 8.36
CA PRO A 384 8.04 18.07 7.31
C PRO A 384 7.39 19.38 6.88
N HIS A 385 8.22 20.33 6.47
CA HIS A 385 7.83 21.52 5.74
C HIS A 385 8.26 21.37 4.26
N ASP A 386 9.33 22.05 3.84
CA ASP A 386 9.83 21.99 2.47
C ASP A 386 10.70 20.76 2.20
N VAL A 387 11.31 20.19 3.25
CA VAL A 387 12.25 19.07 3.17
C VAL A 387 11.77 17.92 4.04
N LEU A 388 11.78 16.72 3.48
CA LEU A 388 11.56 15.48 4.19
C LEU A 388 12.69 14.50 3.89
N CYS A 389 13.29 13.94 4.95
CA CYS A 389 14.16 12.78 4.81
C CYS A 389 13.32 11.50 4.88
N VAL A 390 13.69 10.48 4.12
CA VAL A 390 13.09 9.15 4.19
C VAL A 390 14.17 8.08 4.25
N ALA A 391 13.93 7.06 5.05
CA ALA A 391 14.84 5.93 5.22
C ALA A 391 14.05 4.61 5.30
N GLU A 392 14.71 3.48 5.09
CA GLU A 392 14.06 2.18 5.25
C GLU A 392 13.87 1.84 6.74
N GLY A 393 14.93 1.91 7.53
CA GLY A 393 14.95 1.46 8.91
C GLY A 393 14.62 2.55 9.93
N ILE A 394 14.07 2.15 11.09
CA ILE A 394 13.81 3.05 12.23
C ILE A 394 15.11 3.66 12.73
N GLU A 395 16.15 2.84 12.89
CA GLU A 395 17.44 3.24 13.41
C GLU A 395 18.12 4.22 12.43
N THR A 396 18.05 3.95 11.13
CA THR A 396 18.52 4.85 10.08
C THR A 396 17.80 6.20 10.14
N ALA A 397 16.47 6.20 10.21
CA ALA A 397 15.67 7.43 10.23
C ALA A 397 15.96 8.30 11.46
N LEU A 398 16.07 7.70 12.63
CA LEU A 398 16.41 8.42 13.87
C LEU A 398 17.83 8.95 13.84
N SER A 399 18.78 8.20 13.27
CA SER A 399 20.17 8.66 13.10
C SER A 399 20.26 9.87 12.18
N VAL A 400 19.51 9.85 11.08
CA VAL A 400 19.40 10.98 10.16
C VAL A 400 18.82 12.20 10.86
N GLN A 401 17.73 12.03 11.63
CA GLN A 401 17.13 13.15 12.36
C GLN A 401 18.11 13.75 13.38
N VAL A 402 18.81 12.92 14.16
CA VAL A 402 19.82 13.39 15.13
C VAL A 402 20.97 14.12 14.44
N ALA A 403 21.40 13.66 13.28
CA ALA A 403 22.57 14.23 12.61
C ALA A 403 22.25 15.46 11.76
N THR A 404 21.08 15.49 11.15
CA THR A 404 20.74 16.52 10.17
C THR A 404 19.80 17.60 10.69
N GLY A 405 19.03 17.30 11.73
CA GLY A 405 17.96 18.18 12.22
C GLY A 405 16.72 18.24 11.31
N TYR A 406 16.63 17.40 10.27
CA TYR A 406 15.44 17.31 9.42
C TYR A 406 14.50 16.21 9.90
N PRO A 407 13.17 16.38 9.74
CA PRO A 407 12.21 15.28 9.88
C PRO A 407 12.59 14.11 9.00
N CYS A 408 12.57 12.89 9.54
CA CYS A 408 12.91 11.70 8.78
C CYS A 408 11.89 10.58 9.01
N TRP A 409 11.21 10.14 7.95
CA TRP A 409 10.23 9.08 8.03
C TRP A 409 10.85 7.72 7.76
N ALA A 410 10.46 6.71 8.56
CA ALA A 410 10.91 5.33 8.38
C ALA A 410 9.85 4.51 7.65
N ALA A 411 10.21 3.98 6.49
CA ALA A 411 9.31 3.22 5.62
C ALA A 411 9.22 1.72 5.96
N VAL A 412 9.97 1.27 6.95
CA VAL A 412 10.01 -0.07 7.59
C VAL A 412 10.48 -1.22 6.71
N SER A 413 10.52 -1.06 5.40
CA SER A 413 11.01 -2.06 4.45
C SER A 413 11.39 -1.42 3.12
N ALA A 414 12.16 -2.14 2.31
CA ALA A 414 12.50 -1.71 0.95
C ALA A 414 11.24 -1.46 0.08
N GLN A 415 10.20 -2.30 0.21
CA GLN A 415 8.93 -2.07 -0.49
C GLN A 415 8.22 -0.83 0.06
N GLY A 416 8.18 -0.65 1.38
CA GLY A 416 7.64 0.57 1.99
C GLY A 416 8.36 1.82 1.50
N LEU A 417 9.70 1.76 1.35
CA LEU A 417 10.48 2.88 0.81
C LEU A 417 10.09 3.23 -0.63
N GLN A 418 9.79 2.25 -1.48
CA GLN A 418 9.30 2.50 -2.83
C GLN A 418 7.93 3.18 -2.84
N ASP A 419 7.06 2.79 -1.90
CA ASP A 419 5.64 3.13 -1.90
C ASP A 419 5.30 4.33 -0.99
N VAL A 420 6.23 4.80 -0.13
CA VAL A 420 5.96 5.86 0.84
C VAL A 420 5.35 7.10 0.17
N LEU A 421 4.23 7.57 0.68
CA LEU A 421 3.61 8.81 0.20
C LEU A 421 4.25 10.02 0.87
N ILE A 422 4.39 11.08 0.10
CA ILE A 422 5.01 12.34 0.54
C ILE A 422 3.91 13.36 0.79
N PRO A 423 3.87 14.04 1.95
CA PRO A 423 2.84 15.01 2.26
C PRO A 423 2.92 16.25 1.35
N GLU A 424 1.77 16.87 1.17
CA GLU A 424 1.64 18.12 0.43
C GLU A 424 2.50 19.23 1.06
N GLY A 425 3.14 20.07 0.23
CA GLY A 425 4.05 21.12 0.71
C GLY A 425 5.53 20.75 0.71
N VAL A 426 5.88 19.46 0.77
CA VAL A 426 7.27 19.02 0.60
C VAL A 426 7.72 19.27 -0.83
N LYS A 427 8.89 19.90 -0.97
CA LYS A 427 9.53 20.21 -2.28
C LYS A 427 10.74 19.33 -2.57
N THR A 428 11.42 18.92 -1.49
CA THR A 428 12.65 18.14 -1.58
C THR A 428 12.57 16.92 -0.68
N VAL A 429 12.88 15.76 -1.24
CA VAL A 429 12.98 14.48 -0.51
C VAL A 429 14.42 13.99 -0.52
N LEU A 430 15.00 13.82 0.66
CA LEU A 430 16.34 13.26 0.85
C LEU A 430 16.20 11.78 1.22
N ILE A 431 16.58 10.88 0.33
CA ILE A 431 16.44 9.44 0.48
C ILE A 431 17.73 8.87 1.06
N PHE A 432 17.74 8.54 2.34
CA PHE A 432 18.88 7.94 3.03
C PHE A 432 18.85 6.43 2.85
N ALA A 433 19.46 5.95 1.79
CA ALA A 433 19.52 4.54 1.45
C ALA A 433 20.67 3.85 2.19
N ASP A 434 20.41 2.68 2.76
CA ASP A 434 21.44 1.83 3.34
C ASP A 434 22.33 1.25 2.22
N LYS A 435 23.62 1.05 2.50
CA LYS A 435 24.57 0.46 1.58
C LYS A 435 24.72 -1.02 1.91
N ASP A 436 24.00 -1.86 1.19
CA ASP A 436 24.05 -3.31 1.36
C ASP A 436 24.64 -4.03 0.14
N ARG A 437 25.22 -5.24 0.36
CA ARG A 437 25.84 -6.03 -0.71
C ARG A 437 24.83 -6.54 -1.74
N SER A 438 23.57 -6.67 -1.37
CA SER A 438 22.50 -7.11 -2.28
C SER A 438 21.98 -6.00 -3.20
N GLY A 439 22.23 -4.73 -2.84
CA GLY A 439 21.73 -3.58 -3.57
C GLY A 439 20.22 -3.33 -3.40
N THR A 440 19.54 -4.05 -2.52
CA THR A 440 18.07 -3.98 -2.38
C THR A 440 17.62 -2.60 -1.92
N GLY A 441 18.24 -2.02 -0.90
CA GLY A 441 17.92 -0.68 -0.40
C GLY A 441 18.20 0.41 -1.45
N GLN A 442 19.34 0.32 -2.16
CA GLN A 442 19.69 1.25 -3.22
C GLN A 442 18.72 1.18 -4.41
N HIS A 443 18.26 -0.03 -4.74
CA HIS A 443 17.26 -0.22 -5.80
C HIS A 443 15.91 0.40 -5.41
N ALA A 444 15.46 0.17 -4.18
CA ALA A 444 14.23 0.76 -3.64
C ALA A 444 14.29 2.30 -3.68
N ALA A 445 15.41 2.88 -3.23
CA ALA A 445 15.64 4.32 -3.28
C ALA A 445 15.60 4.87 -4.72
N SER A 446 16.16 4.13 -5.69
CA SER A 446 16.14 4.53 -7.10
C SER A 446 14.71 4.54 -7.68
N ILE A 447 13.88 3.55 -7.31
CA ILE A 447 12.46 3.51 -7.70
C ILE A 447 11.70 4.69 -7.10
N LEU A 448 11.88 4.95 -5.80
CA LEU A 448 11.27 6.09 -5.14
C LEU A 448 11.66 7.40 -5.81
N ARG A 449 12.96 7.64 -6.03
CA ARG A 449 13.46 8.85 -6.72
C ARG A 449 12.80 9.03 -8.09
N ALA A 450 12.73 7.97 -8.88
CA ALA A 450 12.14 8.02 -10.21
C ALA A 450 10.63 8.34 -10.17
N ARG A 451 9.91 7.85 -9.15
CA ARG A 451 8.51 8.17 -8.92
C ARG A 451 8.33 9.63 -8.54
N LEU A 452 9.07 10.11 -7.55
CA LEU A 452 9.00 11.49 -7.06
C LEU A 452 9.37 12.51 -8.13
N ALA A 453 10.35 12.22 -8.99
CA ALA A 453 10.68 13.07 -10.12
C ALA A 453 9.53 13.21 -11.12
N LYS A 454 8.72 12.17 -11.33
CA LYS A 454 7.50 12.24 -12.15
C LYS A 454 6.39 13.05 -11.48
N GLU A 455 6.37 13.09 -10.16
CA GLU A 455 5.46 13.89 -9.35
C GLU A 455 5.92 15.36 -9.22
N GLY A 456 7.08 15.72 -9.82
CA GLY A 456 7.61 17.09 -9.81
C GLY A 456 8.43 17.43 -8.56
N LEU A 457 8.77 16.45 -7.73
CA LEU A 457 9.55 16.64 -6.52
C LEU A 457 11.06 16.48 -6.78
N LEU A 458 11.87 17.30 -6.13
CA LEU A 458 13.32 17.09 -6.09
C LEU A 458 13.63 15.92 -5.14
N ALA A 459 14.25 14.88 -5.65
CA ALA A 459 14.62 13.71 -4.85
C ALA A 459 16.11 13.37 -4.99
N VAL A 460 16.83 13.32 -3.87
CA VAL A 460 18.26 13.04 -3.80
C VAL A 460 18.50 11.77 -3.00
N ILE A 461 19.26 10.83 -3.56
CA ILE A 461 19.67 9.61 -2.85
C ILE A 461 21.02 9.85 -2.21
N LEU A 462 21.10 9.59 -0.92
CA LEU A 462 22.29 9.65 -0.08
C LEU A 462 22.64 8.25 0.39
N LYS A 463 23.91 7.87 0.36
CA LYS A 463 24.42 6.56 0.77
C LYS A 463 25.63 6.72 1.67
N PRO A 464 25.86 5.83 2.65
CA PRO A 464 27.08 5.81 3.42
C PRO A 464 28.32 5.73 2.51
N GLU A 465 29.32 6.56 2.79
CA GLU A 465 30.62 6.49 2.12
C GLU A 465 31.47 5.35 2.66
N ASN A 466 31.28 4.97 3.92
CA ASN A 466 31.97 3.90 4.60
C ASN A 466 31.99 2.61 3.77
N GLU A 467 33.13 1.90 3.78
CA GLU A 467 33.23 0.58 3.18
C GLU A 467 32.42 -0.44 4.00
N ILE A 468 31.88 -1.44 3.32
CA ILE A 468 31.16 -2.53 3.99
C ILE A 468 32.21 -3.49 4.59
N PRO A 469 32.28 -3.67 5.90
CA PRO A 469 33.18 -4.62 6.52
C PRO A 469 33.03 -6.03 5.93
N THR A 470 34.10 -6.81 5.90
CA THR A 470 34.14 -8.12 5.23
C THR A 470 33.08 -9.09 5.77
N ASP A 471 32.82 -9.03 7.07
CA ASP A 471 31.88 -9.86 7.82
C ASP A 471 30.46 -9.26 7.91
N ALA A 472 30.25 -8.04 7.40
CA ALA A 472 28.97 -7.35 7.42
C ALA A 472 28.18 -7.53 6.13
N LYS A 473 26.85 -7.51 6.23
CA LYS A 473 25.94 -7.53 5.07
C LYS A 473 25.82 -6.16 4.40
N GLY A 474 26.07 -5.09 5.14
CA GLY A 474 25.93 -3.71 4.68
C GLY A 474 26.39 -2.73 5.75
N VAL A 475 26.28 -1.44 5.44
CA VAL A 475 26.46 -0.31 6.35
C VAL A 475 25.22 0.55 6.27
N ASP A 476 24.59 0.81 7.40
CA ASP A 476 23.46 1.73 7.53
C ASP A 476 23.91 3.10 8.10
N TRP A 477 23.01 4.07 8.12
CA TRP A 477 23.30 5.40 8.64
C TRP A 477 23.44 5.45 10.17
N ASN A 478 22.96 4.44 10.89
CA ASN A 478 23.25 4.30 12.30
C ASN A 478 24.69 3.84 12.54
N ASP A 479 25.23 2.98 11.67
CA ASP A 479 26.66 2.62 11.71
C ASP A 479 27.53 3.85 11.47
N VAL A 480 27.13 4.72 10.51
CA VAL A 480 27.82 6.00 10.26
C VAL A 480 27.76 6.89 11.50
N LEU A 481 26.60 7.03 12.14
CA LEU A 481 26.45 7.83 13.37
C LEU A 481 27.37 7.33 14.49
N GLN A 482 27.44 6.02 14.67
CA GLN A 482 28.27 5.41 15.71
C GLN A 482 29.78 5.55 15.43
N ALA A 483 30.19 5.43 14.16
CA ALA A 483 31.59 5.48 13.75
C ALA A 483 32.14 6.91 13.60
N ASN A 484 31.36 7.80 13.00
CA ASN A 484 31.79 9.12 12.56
C ASN A 484 31.06 10.27 13.27
N GLY A 485 30.09 9.97 14.12
CA GLY A 485 29.22 10.99 14.73
C GLY A 485 28.37 11.71 13.68
N VAL A 486 27.89 12.88 14.02
CA VAL A 486 27.06 13.71 13.12
C VAL A 486 27.87 14.24 11.93
N GLU A 487 29.21 14.29 12.07
CA GLU A 487 30.11 14.75 11.00
C GLU A 487 30.13 13.80 9.78
N GLY A 488 29.72 12.55 9.96
CA GLY A 488 29.62 11.57 8.88
C GLY A 488 28.42 11.79 7.94
N PHE A 489 27.54 12.77 8.20
CA PHE A 489 26.37 13.05 7.39
C PHE A 489 26.61 14.22 6.43
N PRO A 490 26.19 14.09 5.15
CA PRO A 490 26.52 15.07 4.10
C PRO A 490 25.70 16.37 4.17
N ILE A 491 24.67 16.45 5.00
CA ILE A 491 23.73 17.57 5.09
C ILE A 491 23.42 17.87 6.55
N ARG A 492 23.34 19.17 6.89
CA ARG A 492 22.91 19.66 8.21
C ARG A 492 22.04 20.90 8.05
N THR A 493 21.11 21.09 8.96
CA THR A 493 20.50 22.42 9.15
C THR A 493 21.54 23.34 9.76
N THR A 494 21.77 24.48 9.13
CA THR A 494 22.64 25.57 9.66
C THR A 494 21.96 26.25 10.84
#